data_3fd2da37c3cea2be815316a0d22fb011
#
_entry.id   3fd2da37c3cea2be815316a0d22fb011
#
_cell.length_a   1.000
_cell.length_b   1.000
_cell.length_c   1.000
_cell.angle_alpha   90.00
_cell.angle_beta   90.00
_cell.angle_gamma   90.00
#
_symmetry.space_group_name_H-M   'P 1'
#
loop_
_entity.id
_entity.type
_entity.pdbx_description
1 polymer ?
#
loop_
_entity_poly.entity_id
_entity_poly.type
_entity_poly.pdbx_seq_one_letter_code
_entity_poly.pdbx_strand_id
1 'polypeptide(L)'
;MLCPLLLLSALAAAQQPDALEARIQKVMARPEFVHSNFGIEFYDFETGKVVYALNADKLFVPASTTKLLTEGTVLAKIGPEYRFHTGLFRTGPVDRHGTLKGDLILVASGDPNLSNRMQPDGTLAFLDEDHSYNGPALPGDPLAIVKEFAAQIFGKGIRKIEGNVYVDTSLMPDGEREGGTGVMLSSIIVNDNILDLAGKPGAKDGEPAERGVLPQTSYIHFTNKIITGAGDSKVHYDASDPLPRPDGSLDVTISGMIPLGGGTQTVAFPVPSPTQFATTVLRDALRERGIEIRPKKSAQPITDFTHYQKFYTAEYLVAEHVSPPLREDVRITLKVSQNLHASMGPYLLGLLVAKDTKDPLQAGFKIERAFLSDAKLDLRGASQGDGAGGDWADLFTPDFMCHYLTYWKTRPDFDLFFSGLPVLGKDGTLAKIQTDSAAAGHVFAKTGTFGSEDKLNGRLMLNGKGLAGFVQTKSGRMLAFAAYVNHTSLLNEPDMAQKVAGQALGEIAAAAYDASLP
;
A
#
# COMPACT_ATOMS: atom_id res chain seq x y z
N MET A 1 68.67 48.87 -12.88
CA MET A 1 67.41 48.95 -12.14
C MET A 1 66.59 47.71 -12.49
N LEU A 2 66.62 46.68 -11.61
CA LEU A 2 65.81 45.49 -11.72
C LEU A 2 64.55 45.69 -10.83
N CYS A 3 63.38 45.55 -11.44
CA CYS A 3 62.09 45.56 -10.74
C CYS A 3 61.71 44.12 -10.40
N PRO A 4 61.39 43.73 -9.14
CA PRO A 4 60.91 42.40 -8.82
C PRO A 4 59.42 42.37 -9.05
N LEU A 5 58.93 41.40 -9.94
CA LEU A 5 57.53 40.99 -10.05
C LEU A 5 57.16 40.19 -8.80
N LEU A 6 56.27 40.71 -7.98
CA LEU A 6 55.58 39.99 -6.93
C LEU A 6 54.46 39.13 -7.57
N LEU A 7 54.66 37.82 -7.63
CA LEU A 7 53.59 36.86 -7.88
C LEU A 7 52.75 36.72 -6.60
N LEU A 8 51.56 37.31 -6.58
CA LEU A 8 50.52 36.95 -5.61
C LEU A 8 49.91 35.59 -6.03
N SER A 9 50.30 34.52 -5.37
CA SER A 9 49.59 33.26 -5.41
C SER A 9 48.33 33.41 -4.53
N ALA A 10 47.19 33.57 -5.17
CA ALA A 10 45.89 33.41 -4.51
C ALA A 10 45.70 31.93 -4.20
N LEU A 11 45.97 31.50 -2.95
CA LEU A 11 45.44 30.24 -2.43
C LEU A 11 43.92 30.40 -2.38
N ALA A 12 43.22 29.71 -3.27
CA ALA A 12 41.82 29.45 -3.10
C ALA A 12 41.66 28.61 -1.80
N ALA A 13 41.18 29.25 -0.74
CA ALA A 13 40.77 28.53 0.46
C ALA A 13 39.69 27.54 0.05
N ALA A 14 40.01 26.25 0.06
CA ALA A 14 38.99 25.18 -0.05
C ALA A 14 38.02 25.45 1.12
N GLN A 15 36.78 25.84 0.81
CA GLN A 15 35.73 25.92 1.81
C GLN A 15 35.63 24.52 2.45
N GLN A 16 35.70 24.48 3.77
CA GLN A 16 35.41 23.23 4.48
C GLN A 16 33.97 22.85 4.11
N PRO A 17 33.73 21.55 3.71
CA PRO A 17 32.38 21.11 3.39
C PRO A 17 31.45 21.41 4.57
N ASP A 18 30.22 21.86 4.27
CA ASP A 18 29.18 22.01 5.29
C ASP A 18 29.04 20.70 6.07
N ALA A 19 28.76 20.80 7.37
CA ALA A 19 28.61 19.63 8.22
C ALA A 19 27.56 18.63 7.68
N LEU A 20 26.51 19.10 7.00
CA LEU A 20 25.52 18.29 6.32
C LEU A 20 26.13 17.52 5.13
N GLU A 21 26.84 18.22 4.24
CA GLU A 21 27.50 17.59 3.09
C GLU A 21 28.50 16.53 3.52
N ALA A 22 29.35 16.81 4.52
CA ALA A 22 30.33 15.86 5.02
C ALA A 22 29.67 14.57 5.57
N ARG A 23 28.52 14.67 6.25
CA ARG A 23 27.78 13.52 6.76
C ARG A 23 27.16 12.72 5.61
N ILE A 24 26.57 13.37 4.61
CA ILE A 24 26.02 12.73 3.42
C ILE A 24 27.12 11.97 2.67
N GLN A 25 28.25 12.59 2.42
CA GLN A 25 29.39 11.97 1.73
C GLN A 25 29.92 10.75 2.48
N LYS A 26 29.97 10.81 3.82
CA LYS A 26 30.36 9.65 4.64
C LYS A 26 29.42 8.45 4.47
N VAL A 27 28.11 8.66 4.34
CA VAL A 27 27.15 7.60 4.08
C VAL A 27 27.37 7.02 2.69
N MET A 28 27.48 7.88 1.67
CA MET A 28 27.64 7.47 0.27
C MET A 28 28.96 6.72 0.01
N ALA A 29 30.01 7.01 0.79
CA ALA A 29 31.33 6.36 0.66
C ALA A 29 31.38 4.93 1.25
N ARG A 30 30.30 4.40 1.79
CA ARG A 30 30.26 3.02 2.32
C ARG A 30 30.43 1.99 1.19
N PRO A 31 31.11 0.85 1.48
CA PRO A 31 31.39 -0.17 0.46
C PRO A 31 30.15 -0.68 -0.29
N GLU A 32 29.00 -0.73 0.40
CA GLU A 32 27.72 -1.19 -0.18
C GLU A 32 27.23 -0.31 -1.32
N PHE A 33 27.66 0.95 -1.36
CA PHE A 33 27.17 1.95 -2.34
C PHE A 33 28.18 2.30 -3.43
N VAL A 34 29.29 1.59 -3.54
CA VAL A 34 30.40 1.90 -4.48
C VAL A 34 29.95 2.00 -5.94
N HIS A 35 28.88 1.28 -6.33
CA HIS A 35 28.31 1.29 -7.67
C HIS A 35 26.91 1.91 -7.74
N SER A 36 26.45 2.50 -6.64
CA SER A 36 25.10 3.08 -6.54
C SER A 36 25.06 4.53 -7.00
N ASN A 37 23.88 4.96 -7.43
CA ASN A 37 23.62 6.35 -7.81
C ASN A 37 22.75 7.01 -6.76
N PHE A 38 23.18 8.16 -6.25
CA PHE A 38 22.41 8.98 -5.31
C PHE A 38 21.84 10.23 -5.98
N GLY A 39 20.56 10.52 -5.67
CA GLY A 39 19.89 11.77 -5.96
C GLY A 39 19.31 12.33 -4.67
N ILE A 40 19.68 13.54 -4.29
CA ILE A 40 19.32 14.12 -3.00
C ILE A 40 19.03 15.59 -3.16
N GLU A 41 17.94 16.08 -2.54
CA GLU A 41 17.71 17.49 -2.34
C GLU A 41 17.09 17.75 -0.98
N PHE A 42 17.56 18.80 -0.31
CA PHE A 42 16.94 19.44 0.84
C PHE A 42 16.60 20.87 0.46
N TYR A 43 15.32 21.22 0.58
CA TYR A 43 14.78 22.50 0.16
C TYR A 43 14.09 23.21 1.32
N ASP A 44 14.50 24.43 1.58
CA ASP A 44 13.89 25.31 2.56
C ASP A 44 12.79 26.14 1.90
N PHE A 45 11.55 25.72 2.11
CA PHE A 45 10.41 26.40 1.50
C PHE A 45 10.06 27.76 2.15
N GLU A 46 10.59 28.06 3.35
CA GLU A 46 10.41 29.38 3.97
C GLU A 46 11.27 30.44 3.28
N THR A 47 12.50 30.08 2.94
CA THR A 47 13.43 30.99 2.24
C THR A 47 13.43 30.81 0.72
N GLY A 48 12.83 29.74 0.21
CA GLY A 48 12.85 29.39 -1.21
C GLY A 48 14.25 28.97 -1.71
N LYS A 49 15.10 28.40 -0.83
CA LYS A 49 16.49 28.06 -1.16
C LYS A 49 16.76 26.58 -1.04
N VAL A 50 17.57 26.08 -1.97
CA VAL A 50 18.18 24.75 -1.85
C VAL A 50 19.24 24.80 -0.74
N VAL A 51 19.12 23.89 0.23
CA VAL A 51 20.09 23.74 1.34
C VAL A 51 21.21 22.80 0.92
N TYR A 52 20.88 21.72 0.22
CA TYR A 52 21.82 20.77 -0.36
C TYR A 52 21.20 20.11 -1.58
N ALA A 53 22.00 19.91 -2.63
CA ALA A 53 21.57 19.21 -3.84
C ALA A 53 22.69 18.32 -4.40
N LEU A 54 22.34 17.11 -4.76
CA LEU A 54 23.18 16.16 -5.49
C LEU A 54 22.34 15.46 -6.54
N ASN A 55 22.69 15.58 -7.84
CA ASN A 55 21.91 15.00 -8.95
C ASN A 55 20.41 15.30 -8.87
N ALA A 56 20.04 16.46 -8.34
CA ALA A 56 18.65 16.82 -8.06
C ALA A 56 17.79 16.94 -9.34
N ASP A 57 18.43 17.15 -10.49
CA ASP A 57 17.82 17.24 -11.84
C ASP A 57 17.78 15.91 -12.59
N LYS A 58 18.23 14.79 -12.00
CA LYS A 58 18.27 13.46 -12.62
C LYS A 58 17.08 12.62 -12.19
N LEU A 59 16.60 11.79 -13.09
CA LEU A 59 15.51 10.86 -12.83
C LEU A 59 16.01 9.63 -12.05
N PHE A 60 15.31 9.32 -10.97
CA PHE A 60 15.55 8.15 -10.12
C PHE A 60 14.29 7.30 -10.02
N VAL A 61 14.46 6.00 -9.81
CA VAL A 61 13.37 5.09 -9.44
C VAL A 61 12.89 5.44 -8.04
N PRO A 62 11.68 5.99 -7.89
CA PRO A 62 11.17 6.51 -6.62
C PRO A 62 10.59 5.41 -5.75
N ALA A 63 10.24 4.29 -6.37
CA ALA A 63 9.46 3.22 -5.78
C ALA A 63 8.22 3.79 -5.05
N SER A 64 7.84 3.27 -3.90
CA SER A 64 6.62 3.70 -3.19
C SER A 64 6.59 5.17 -2.72
N THR A 65 7.62 6.01 -2.99
CA THR A 65 7.45 7.46 -2.83
C THR A 65 6.51 8.05 -3.88
N THR A 66 6.22 7.33 -4.97
CA THR A 66 5.14 7.61 -5.94
C THR A 66 3.79 7.81 -5.26
N LYS A 67 3.52 7.07 -4.18
CA LYS A 67 2.28 7.18 -3.39
C LYS A 67 2.05 8.59 -2.83
N LEU A 68 3.07 9.41 -2.69
CA LEU A 68 2.89 10.82 -2.32
C LEU A 68 2.05 11.56 -3.37
N LEU A 69 2.32 11.33 -4.66
CA LEU A 69 1.59 11.95 -5.76
C LEU A 69 0.17 11.39 -5.85
N THR A 70 0.04 10.08 -5.87
CA THR A 70 -1.24 9.38 -5.98
C THR A 70 -2.17 9.76 -4.83
N GLU A 71 -1.74 9.56 -3.58
CA GLU A 71 -2.56 9.82 -2.39
C GLU A 71 -2.82 11.32 -2.18
N GLY A 72 -1.85 12.15 -2.51
CA GLY A 72 -2.06 13.59 -2.51
C GLY A 72 -3.13 14.00 -3.52
N THR A 73 -3.10 13.48 -4.75
CA THR A 73 -4.12 13.78 -5.75
C THR A 73 -5.49 13.25 -5.35
N VAL A 74 -5.57 12.02 -4.82
CA VAL A 74 -6.78 11.40 -4.29
C VAL A 74 -7.40 12.28 -3.21
N LEU A 75 -6.61 12.68 -2.21
CA LEU A 75 -7.04 13.55 -1.11
C LEU A 75 -7.55 14.91 -1.64
N ALA A 76 -6.85 15.51 -2.60
CA ALA A 76 -7.17 16.83 -3.14
C ALA A 76 -8.37 16.85 -4.08
N LYS A 77 -8.62 15.79 -4.85
CA LYS A 77 -9.62 15.77 -5.93
C LYS A 77 -10.90 15.02 -5.60
N ILE A 78 -10.83 13.96 -4.80
CA ILE A 78 -12.02 13.26 -4.29
C ILE A 78 -12.50 13.97 -3.00
N GLY A 79 -11.58 14.39 -2.15
CA GLY A 79 -11.85 15.10 -0.91
C GLY A 79 -11.69 14.22 0.33
N PRO A 80 -11.15 14.78 1.43
CA PRO A 80 -10.79 14.01 2.64
C PRO A 80 -11.99 13.39 3.36
N GLU A 81 -13.17 13.97 3.23
CA GLU A 81 -14.40 13.53 3.91
C GLU A 81 -15.26 12.58 3.06
N TYR A 82 -14.82 12.26 1.84
CA TYR A 82 -15.55 11.29 1.02
C TYR A 82 -15.65 9.94 1.76
N ARG A 83 -16.81 9.28 1.62
CA ARG A 83 -17.08 7.95 2.19
C ARG A 83 -17.64 7.05 1.11
N PHE A 84 -17.16 5.83 1.09
CA PHE A 84 -17.72 4.78 0.23
C PHE A 84 -19.02 4.26 0.85
N HIS A 85 -20.00 3.98 0.00
CA HIS A 85 -21.28 3.39 0.35
C HIS A 85 -21.41 2.03 -0.33
N THR A 86 -21.22 0.95 0.42
CA THR A 86 -21.33 -0.42 -0.09
C THR A 86 -22.67 -0.99 0.31
N GLY A 87 -23.60 -1.11 -0.65
CA GLY A 87 -24.97 -1.52 -0.40
C GLY A 87 -25.28 -2.95 -0.82
N LEU A 88 -26.16 -3.64 -0.08
CA LEU A 88 -26.79 -4.88 -0.49
C LEU A 88 -28.26 -4.64 -0.83
N PHE A 89 -28.66 -5.12 -2.01
CA PHE A 89 -29.98 -4.90 -2.58
C PHE A 89 -30.70 -6.22 -2.84
N ARG A 90 -31.99 -6.27 -2.50
CA ARG A 90 -32.88 -7.38 -2.87
C ARG A 90 -33.51 -7.14 -4.24
N THR A 91 -33.78 -8.20 -5.00
CA THR A 91 -34.41 -8.05 -6.33
C THR A 91 -35.90 -8.45 -6.33
N GLY A 92 -36.45 -8.82 -5.19
CA GLY A 92 -37.84 -9.25 -5.05
C GLY A 92 -38.43 -8.95 -3.68
N PRO A 93 -39.71 -9.31 -3.46
CA PRO A 93 -40.39 -9.09 -2.19
C PRO A 93 -39.91 -10.07 -1.11
N VAL A 94 -40.03 -9.65 0.15
CA VAL A 94 -39.87 -10.51 1.31
C VAL A 94 -41.26 -10.86 1.81
N ASP A 95 -41.57 -12.16 1.95
CA ASP A 95 -42.88 -12.61 2.42
C ASP A 95 -43.00 -12.53 3.97
N ARG A 96 -44.19 -12.78 4.51
CA ARG A 96 -44.48 -12.72 5.95
C ARG A 96 -43.66 -13.71 6.80
N HIS A 97 -43.05 -14.70 6.19
CA HIS A 97 -42.20 -15.70 6.84
C HIS A 97 -40.72 -15.37 6.75
N GLY A 98 -40.35 -14.19 6.22
CA GLY A 98 -38.99 -13.73 6.04
C GLY A 98 -38.26 -14.37 4.86
N THR A 99 -39.03 -14.88 3.85
CA THR A 99 -38.42 -15.42 2.64
C THR A 99 -38.32 -14.34 1.56
N LEU A 100 -37.09 -14.00 1.15
CA LEU A 100 -36.83 -13.18 -0.04
C LEU A 100 -37.09 -14.04 -1.29
N LYS A 101 -38.05 -13.61 -2.12
CA LYS A 101 -38.39 -14.22 -3.42
C LYS A 101 -37.59 -13.55 -4.54
N GLY A 102 -36.28 -13.65 -4.51
CA GLY A 102 -35.38 -13.00 -5.45
C GLY A 102 -33.92 -13.14 -5.04
N ASP A 103 -33.06 -12.48 -5.80
CA ASP A 103 -31.63 -12.49 -5.56
C ASP A 103 -31.23 -11.40 -4.55
N LEU A 104 -30.04 -11.56 -3.96
CA LEU A 104 -29.37 -10.58 -3.12
C LEU A 104 -28.09 -10.15 -3.81
N ILE A 105 -27.86 -8.84 -3.96
CA ILE A 105 -26.72 -8.29 -4.71
C ILE A 105 -25.96 -7.30 -3.83
N LEU A 106 -24.68 -7.60 -3.57
CA LEU A 106 -23.71 -6.63 -3.03
C LEU A 106 -23.16 -5.80 -4.18
N VAL A 107 -23.34 -4.49 -4.14
CA VAL A 107 -22.78 -3.57 -5.14
C VAL A 107 -21.46 -3.03 -4.62
N ALA A 108 -20.38 -3.40 -5.27
CA ALA A 108 -19.04 -2.97 -4.91
C ALA A 108 -18.86 -1.48 -5.18
N SER A 109 -18.33 -0.74 -4.20
CA SER A 109 -18.19 0.72 -4.24
C SER A 109 -16.76 1.20 -4.51
N GLY A 110 -15.77 0.30 -4.55
CA GLY A 110 -14.36 0.66 -4.56
C GLY A 110 -13.78 0.91 -3.16
N ASP A 111 -14.54 0.62 -2.09
CA ASP A 111 -14.06 0.72 -0.71
C ASP A 111 -12.91 -0.26 -0.46
N PRO A 112 -11.70 0.22 -0.14
CA PRO A 112 -10.56 -0.66 0.10
C PRO A 112 -10.56 -1.29 1.51
N ASN A 113 -11.51 -0.93 2.39
CA ASN A 113 -11.44 -1.23 3.82
C ASN A 113 -12.56 -2.15 4.35
N LEU A 114 -13.07 -3.12 3.53
CA LEU A 114 -14.02 -4.13 4.04
C LEU A 114 -13.28 -5.18 4.88
N SER A 115 -12.72 -4.75 6.01
CA SER A 115 -11.85 -5.54 6.89
C SER A 115 -12.03 -5.16 8.36
N ASN A 116 -11.15 -5.66 9.24
CA ASN A 116 -11.10 -5.29 10.65
C ASN A 116 -10.24 -4.03 10.94
N ARG A 117 -9.84 -3.27 9.93
CA ARG A 117 -9.11 -2.01 10.15
C ARG A 117 -9.96 -0.95 10.84
N MET A 118 -11.27 -0.93 10.59
CA MET A 118 -12.17 0.08 11.15
C MET A 118 -12.25 -0.01 12.67
N GLN A 119 -12.00 1.12 13.35
CA GLN A 119 -12.07 1.26 14.79
C GLN A 119 -13.38 1.95 15.22
N PRO A 120 -13.84 1.78 16.48
CA PRO A 120 -15.07 2.39 16.96
C PRO A 120 -15.10 3.93 16.90
N ASP A 121 -13.95 4.58 16.89
CA ASP A 121 -13.82 6.04 16.76
C ASP A 121 -13.83 6.54 15.31
N GLY A 122 -13.98 5.63 14.35
CA GLY A 122 -14.00 5.93 12.92
C GLY A 122 -12.62 6.09 12.27
N THR A 123 -11.55 5.76 12.99
CA THR A 123 -10.20 5.66 12.43
C THR A 123 -9.94 4.27 11.86
N LEU A 124 -8.85 4.12 11.10
CA LEU A 124 -8.38 2.83 10.63
C LEU A 124 -7.11 2.40 11.39
N ALA A 125 -7.09 1.17 11.89
CA ALA A 125 -5.93 0.58 12.52
C ALA A 125 -4.86 0.15 11.49
N PHE A 126 -3.60 0.17 11.91
CA PHE A 126 -2.49 -0.40 11.17
C PHE A 126 -1.45 -1.01 12.13
N LEU A 127 -0.63 -1.89 11.60
CA LEU A 127 0.63 -2.33 12.20
C LEU A 127 1.77 -1.81 11.32
N ASP A 128 2.93 -1.53 11.90
CA ASP A 128 4.08 -0.96 11.17
C ASP A 128 4.57 -1.84 10.01
N GLU A 129 4.35 -3.14 10.12
CA GLU A 129 4.51 -4.13 9.04
C GLU A 129 3.13 -4.59 8.60
N ASP A 130 2.72 -4.21 7.40
CA ASP A 130 1.41 -4.57 6.86
C ASP A 130 1.35 -6.06 6.50
N HIS A 131 0.20 -6.69 6.74
CA HIS A 131 0.01 -8.11 6.47
C HIS A 131 0.14 -8.46 4.98
N SER A 132 -0.14 -7.53 4.07
CA SER A 132 0.07 -7.75 2.64
C SER A 132 1.54 -7.94 2.24
N TYR A 133 2.47 -7.55 3.12
CA TYR A 133 3.91 -7.80 3.00
C TYR A 133 4.41 -8.90 3.93
N ASN A 134 3.57 -9.87 4.27
CA ASN A 134 3.86 -10.97 5.18
C ASN A 134 4.05 -10.53 6.65
N GLY A 135 3.61 -9.33 6.99
CA GLY A 135 3.49 -8.87 8.37
C GLY A 135 2.39 -9.63 9.13
N PRO A 136 2.26 -9.42 10.43
CA PRO A 136 1.22 -10.05 11.22
C PRO A 136 -0.17 -9.52 10.82
N ALA A 137 -1.18 -10.41 10.81
CA ALA A 137 -2.56 -10.00 10.62
C ALA A 137 -3.01 -9.03 11.73
N LEU A 138 -3.87 -8.07 11.38
CA LEU A 138 -4.49 -7.18 12.36
C LEU A 138 -5.32 -7.98 13.36
N PRO A 139 -5.33 -7.59 14.65
CA PRO A 139 -6.22 -8.18 15.64
C PRO A 139 -7.69 -7.99 15.27
N GLY A 140 -8.50 -9.01 15.54
CA GLY A 140 -9.94 -8.97 15.29
C GLY A 140 -10.39 -9.92 14.17
N ASP A 141 -11.62 -9.75 13.73
CA ASP A 141 -12.22 -10.58 12.68
C ASP A 141 -12.08 -9.88 11.32
N PRO A 142 -11.28 -10.40 10.38
CA PRO A 142 -11.13 -9.81 9.05
C PRO A 142 -12.45 -9.69 8.26
N LEU A 143 -13.47 -10.49 8.63
CA LEU A 143 -14.80 -10.47 8.02
C LEU A 143 -15.83 -9.66 8.82
N ALA A 144 -15.40 -8.80 9.76
CA ALA A 144 -16.31 -8.03 10.61
C ALA A 144 -17.41 -7.29 9.82
N ILE A 145 -17.02 -6.57 8.76
CA ILE A 145 -17.97 -5.84 7.90
C ILE A 145 -18.89 -6.79 7.13
N VAL A 146 -18.35 -7.91 6.62
CA VAL A 146 -19.16 -8.91 5.91
C VAL A 146 -20.20 -9.55 6.86
N LYS A 147 -19.83 -9.80 8.11
CA LYS A 147 -20.76 -10.31 9.14
C LYS A 147 -21.77 -9.25 9.57
N GLU A 148 -21.38 -7.96 9.56
CA GLU A 148 -22.31 -6.84 9.79
C GLU A 148 -23.41 -6.81 8.73
N PHE A 149 -23.09 -6.97 7.44
CA PHE A 149 -24.09 -7.10 6.39
C PHE A 149 -25.09 -8.24 6.70
N ALA A 150 -24.60 -9.41 7.07
CA ALA A 150 -25.47 -10.56 7.42
C ALA A 150 -26.37 -10.24 8.63
N ALA A 151 -25.85 -9.52 9.64
CA ALA A 151 -26.61 -9.10 10.80
C ALA A 151 -27.72 -8.08 10.42
N GLN A 152 -27.43 -7.10 9.57
CA GLN A 152 -28.42 -6.14 9.09
C GLN A 152 -29.55 -6.82 8.31
N ILE A 153 -29.20 -7.75 7.38
CA ILE A 153 -30.18 -8.53 6.59
C ILE A 153 -31.08 -9.33 7.53
N PHE A 154 -30.50 -10.00 8.53
CA PHE A 154 -31.25 -10.73 9.53
C PHE A 154 -32.15 -9.80 10.35
N GLY A 155 -31.66 -8.60 10.71
CA GLY A 155 -32.42 -7.55 11.40
C GLY A 155 -33.62 -7.03 10.60
N LYS A 156 -33.52 -7.01 9.25
CA LYS A 156 -34.64 -6.70 8.35
C LYS A 156 -35.68 -7.83 8.23
N GLY A 157 -35.52 -8.92 8.98
CA GLY A 157 -36.48 -10.02 9.03
C GLY A 157 -36.26 -11.08 7.94
N ILE A 158 -35.21 -11.01 7.12
CA ILE A 158 -34.90 -12.02 6.10
C ILE A 158 -34.27 -13.22 6.80
N ARG A 159 -34.87 -14.41 6.57
CA ARG A 159 -34.45 -15.70 7.15
C ARG A 159 -34.10 -16.72 6.08
N LYS A 160 -34.57 -16.47 4.86
CA LYS A 160 -34.38 -17.35 3.72
C LYS A 160 -34.27 -16.53 2.44
N ILE A 161 -33.38 -16.95 1.54
CA ILE A 161 -33.21 -16.39 0.21
C ILE A 161 -33.55 -17.50 -0.80
N GLU A 162 -34.66 -17.38 -1.54
CA GLU A 162 -35.01 -18.21 -2.68
C GLU A 162 -34.51 -17.54 -3.98
N GLY A 163 -33.20 -17.56 -4.14
CA GLY A 163 -32.45 -16.91 -5.20
C GLY A 163 -30.97 -17.04 -4.98
N ASN A 164 -30.19 -16.25 -5.69
CA ASN A 164 -28.74 -16.25 -5.65
C ASN A 164 -28.21 -15.07 -4.83
N VAL A 165 -26.96 -15.18 -4.39
CA VAL A 165 -26.18 -14.09 -3.79
C VAL A 165 -25.07 -13.77 -4.77
N TYR A 166 -25.00 -12.52 -5.22
CA TYR A 166 -24.02 -12.02 -6.17
C TYR A 166 -23.25 -10.83 -5.59
N VAL A 167 -22.06 -10.61 -6.14
CA VAL A 167 -21.30 -9.38 -5.96
C VAL A 167 -21.17 -8.71 -7.32
N ASP A 168 -21.70 -7.50 -7.45
CA ASP A 168 -21.59 -6.68 -8.64
C ASP A 168 -20.33 -5.83 -8.57
N THR A 169 -19.35 -6.20 -9.39
CA THR A 169 -18.09 -5.47 -9.57
C THR A 169 -18.02 -4.69 -10.87
N SER A 170 -19.18 -4.35 -11.47
CA SER A 170 -19.25 -3.61 -12.73
C SER A 170 -18.56 -2.25 -12.69
N LEU A 171 -18.39 -1.66 -11.49
CA LEU A 171 -17.64 -0.42 -11.30
C LEU A 171 -16.17 -0.58 -11.75
N MET A 172 -15.53 -1.67 -11.35
CA MET A 172 -14.21 -2.11 -11.80
C MET A 172 -14.11 -3.63 -11.57
N PRO A 173 -14.27 -4.45 -12.62
CA PRO A 173 -14.15 -5.91 -12.53
C PRO A 173 -12.78 -6.36 -12.05
N ASP A 174 -12.70 -7.62 -11.55
CA ASP A 174 -11.41 -8.27 -11.28
C ASP A 174 -10.52 -8.15 -12.52
N GLY A 175 -9.33 -7.60 -12.36
CA GLY A 175 -8.51 -7.22 -13.50
C GLY A 175 -7.01 -7.47 -13.30
N GLU A 176 -6.23 -6.41 -13.39
CA GLU A 176 -4.79 -6.48 -13.27
C GLU A 176 -4.33 -6.78 -11.85
N ARG A 177 -3.11 -7.30 -11.73
CA ARG A 177 -2.45 -7.50 -10.43
C ARG A 177 -1.52 -6.33 -10.17
N GLU A 178 -1.51 -5.82 -8.95
CA GLU A 178 -0.51 -4.83 -8.58
C GLU A 178 0.89 -5.46 -8.58
N GLY A 179 1.92 -4.64 -8.91
CA GLY A 179 3.25 -5.13 -9.24
C GLY A 179 4.09 -5.63 -8.06
N GLY A 180 3.74 -5.31 -6.81
CA GLY A 180 4.57 -5.60 -5.64
C GLY A 180 4.18 -6.89 -4.91
N THR A 181 2.90 -7.05 -4.57
CA THR A 181 2.37 -8.21 -3.83
C THR A 181 1.62 -9.20 -4.71
N GLY A 182 1.30 -8.82 -5.95
CA GLY A 182 0.55 -9.64 -6.89
C GLY A 182 -0.94 -9.75 -6.56
N VAL A 183 -1.46 -8.92 -5.66
CA VAL A 183 -2.89 -8.86 -5.33
C VAL A 183 -3.68 -8.32 -6.51
N MET A 184 -4.84 -8.89 -6.77
CA MET A 184 -5.71 -8.49 -7.89
C MET A 184 -6.50 -7.22 -7.54
N LEU A 185 -6.47 -6.24 -8.45
CA LEU A 185 -7.27 -5.03 -8.38
C LEU A 185 -8.74 -5.36 -8.68
N SER A 186 -9.64 -4.80 -7.90
CA SER A 186 -11.09 -4.97 -8.04
C SER A 186 -11.82 -3.86 -7.28
N SER A 187 -13.06 -3.55 -7.67
CA SER A 187 -13.91 -2.66 -6.89
C SER A 187 -14.43 -3.27 -5.59
N ILE A 188 -14.22 -4.59 -5.37
CA ILE A 188 -14.51 -5.26 -4.11
C ILE A 188 -13.19 -5.68 -3.45
N ILE A 189 -12.94 -5.18 -2.24
CA ILE A 189 -11.72 -5.46 -1.48
C ILE A 189 -12.12 -5.92 -0.08
N VAL A 190 -11.93 -7.21 0.20
CA VAL A 190 -12.18 -7.83 1.50
C VAL A 190 -10.87 -8.34 2.07
N ASN A 191 -10.47 -7.89 3.25
CA ASN A 191 -9.20 -8.22 3.89
C ASN A 191 -8.02 -8.02 2.92
N ASP A 192 -7.94 -6.83 2.27
CA ASP A 192 -6.93 -6.49 1.27
C ASP A 192 -6.79 -7.53 0.13
N ASN A 193 -7.86 -8.29 -0.14
CA ASN A 193 -7.92 -9.40 -1.11
C ASN A 193 -6.83 -10.46 -0.91
N ILE A 194 -6.49 -10.74 0.35
CA ILE A 194 -5.53 -11.77 0.75
C ILE A 194 -6.10 -12.71 1.83
N LEU A 195 -5.47 -13.87 1.94
CA LEU A 195 -5.59 -14.76 3.10
C LEU A 195 -4.26 -14.79 3.83
N ASP A 196 -4.28 -14.52 5.13
CA ASP A 196 -3.11 -14.60 5.99
C ASP A 196 -2.86 -16.07 6.37
N LEU A 197 -1.78 -16.64 5.87
CA LEU A 197 -1.35 -18.00 6.16
C LEU A 197 -0.31 -17.97 7.28
N ALA A 198 -0.70 -18.33 8.49
CA ALA A 198 0.22 -18.39 9.63
C ALA A 198 0.75 -19.82 9.78
N GLY A 199 2.07 -19.98 9.71
CA GLY A 199 2.76 -21.25 9.95
C GLY A 199 3.53 -21.22 11.27
N LYS A 200 3.42 -22.30 12.08
CA LYS A 200 4.19 -22.47 13.31
C LYS A 200 4.98 -23.78 13.25
N PRO A 201 6.29 -23.78 13.54
CA PRO A 201 7.06 -25.03 13.51
C PRO A 201 6.55 -26.03 14.56
N GLY A 202 6.65 -27.31 14.23
CA GLY A 202 6.42 -28.42 15.17
C GLY A 202 7.55 -28.53 16.21
N ALA A 203 7.49 -29.55 17.05
CA ALA A 203 8.43 -29.73 18.15
C ALA A 203 9.81 -30.25 17.71
N LYS A 204 9.91 -30.87 16.51
CA LYS A 204 11.13 -31.49 16.00
C LYS A 204 11.32 -31.24 14.51
N ASP A 205 12.56 -31.31 14.06
CA ASP A 205 12.92 -31.35 12.65
C ASP A 205 12.19 -32.49 11.90
N GLY A 206 11.68 -32.22 10.70
CA GLY A 206 10.91 -33.13 9.87
C GLY A 206 9.42 -33.24 10.24
N GLU A 207 8.97 -32.71 11.37
CA GLU A 207 7.54 -32.73 11.73
C GLU A 207 6.74 -31.73 10.87
N PRO A 208 5.44 -32.04 10.59
CA PRO A 208 4.56 -31.06 9.96
C PRO A 208 4.46 -29.78 10.79
N ALA A 209 4.53 -28.63 10.15
CA ALA A 209 4.22 -27.35 10.78
C ALA A 209 2.71 -27.18 10.96
N GLU A 210 2.27 -26.58 12.06
CA GLU A 210 0.89 -26.14 12.25
C GLU A 210 0.58 -24.98 11.31
N ARG A 211 -0.67 -24.91 10.84
CA ARG A 211 -1.11 -23.83 9.94
C ARG A 211 -2.42 -23.21 10.41
N GLY A 212 -2.46 -21.90 10.48
CA GLY A 212 -3.66 -21.07 10.55
C GLY A 212 -3.96 -20.39 9.22
N VAL A 213 -5.22 -20.04 8.99
CA VAL A 213 -5.69 -19.24 7.85
C VAL A 213 -6.67 -18.19 8.35
N LEU A 214 -6.48 -16.94 7.97
CA LEU A 214 -7.40 -15.83 8.24
C LEU A 214 -7.66 -15.02 6.96
N PRO A 215 -8.93 -14.67 6.66
CA PRO A 215 -10.14 -15.20 7.30
C PRO A 215 -10.39 -16.68 6.97
N GLN A 216 -11.15 -17.34 7.83
CA GLN A 216 -11.68 -18.67 7.51
C GLN A 216 -12.71 -18.53 6.39
N THR A 217 -12.61 -19.36 5.36
CA THR A 217 -13.52 -19.30 4.21
C THR A 217 -13.65 -20.67 3.55
N SER A 218 -14.80 -20.92 2.94
CA SER A 218 -15.01 -22.09 2.06
C SER A 218 -14.52 -21.85 0.62
N TYR A 219 -13.93 -20.68 0.31
CA TYR A 219 -13.45 -20.35 -1.04
C TYR A 219 -12.20 -21.15 -1.44
N ILE A 220 -11.25 -21.33 -0.50
CA ILE A 220 -10.00 -22.02 -0.78
C ILE A 220 -9.76 -23.12 0.26
N HIS A 221 -9.54 -24.35 -0.23
CA HIS A 221 -9.16 -25.50 0.56
C HIS A 221 -7.66 -25.73 0.48
N PHE A 222 -6.95 -25.46 1.57
CA PHE A 222 -5.51 -25.63 1.61
C PHE A 222 -5.09 -27.03 2.06
N THR A 223 -4.23 -27.67 1.29
CA THR A 223 -3.47 -28.85 1.72
C THR A 223 -2.13 -28.39 2.27
N ASN A 224 -1.88 -28.63 3.57
CA ASN A 224 -0.64 -28.22 4.23
C ASN A 224 0.46 -29.30 4.07
N LYS A 225 1.57 -28.93 3.42
CA LYS A 225 2.80 -29.72 3.30
C LYS A 225 4.03 -28.95 3.82
N ILE A 226 3.81 -27.96 4.68
CA ILE A 226 4.92 -27.22 5.33
C ILE A 226 5.51 -28.14 6.41
N ILE A 227 6.84 -28.24 6.43
CA ILE A 227 7.59 -29.01 7.42
C ILE A 227 8.41 -28.09 8.33
N THR A 228 8.72 -28.59 9.52
CA THR A 228 9.70 -28.00 10.40
C THR A 228 11.08 -28.39 9.91
N GLY A 229 11.97 -27.44 9.68
CA GLY A 229 13.36 -27.67 9.31
C GLY A 229 14.30 -27.53 10.51
N ALA A 230 15.57 -27.88 10.34
CA ALA A 230 16.59 -27.61 11.34
C ALA A 230 16.63 -26.13 11.74
N GLY A 231 17.14 -25.79 12.92
CA GLY A 231 17.09 -24.43 13.47
C GLY A 231 17.83 -23.36 12.65
N ASP A 232 18.74 -23.75 11.76
CA ASP A 232 19.48 -22.91 10.82
C ASP A 232 18.86 -22.86 9.41
N SER A 233 17.72 -23.56 9.19
CA SER A 233 17.01 -23.57 7.92
C SER A 233 16.46 -22.18 7.59
N LYS A 234 16.40 -21.84 6.29
CA LYS A 234 15.71 -20.62 5.84
C LYS A 234 14.19 -20.87 5.73
N VAL A 235 13.42 -19.87 6.12
CA VAL A 235 11.98 -19.86 5.87
C VAL A 235 11.74 -19.87 4.37
N HIS A 236 10.89 -20.77 3.92
CA HIS A 236 10.51 -20.91 2.53
C HIS A 236 9.07 -21.38 2.41
N TYR A 237 8.30 -20.75 1.50
CA TYR A 237 6.91 -21.09 1.20
C TYR A 237 6.68 -21.13 -0.29
N ASP A 238 6.00 -22.17 -0.75
CA ASP A 238 5.49 -22.30 -2.11
C ASP A 238 4.00 -22.60 -2.05
N ALA A 239 3.26 -22.01 -2.98
CA ALA A 239 1.87 -22.34 -3.23
C ALA A 239 1.70 -22.93 -4.63
N SER A 240 0.96 -24.03 -4.76
CA SER A 240 0.57 -24.55 -6.07
C SER A 240 -0.40 -23.59 -6.77
N ASP A 241 -0.50 -23.69 -8.09
CA ASP A 241 -1.61 -23.07 -8.81
C ASP A 241 -2.95 -23.53 -8.24
N PRO A 242 -3.95 -22.63 -8.11
CA PRO A 242 -5.28 -22.96 -7.64
C PRO A 242 -6.00 -23.90 -8.62
N LEU A 243 -6.50 -25.04 -8.12
CA LEU A 243 -7.23 -26.02 -8.90
C LEU A 243 -8.74 -25.88 -8.65
N PRO A 244 -9.57 -25.59 -9.69
CA PRO A 244 -11.01 -25.41 -9.53
C PRO A 244 -11.73 -26.70 -9.10
N ARG A 245 -12.69 -26.57 -8.18
CA ARG A 245 -13.63 -27.62 -7.77
C ARG A 245 -15.00 -27.40 -8.41
N PRO A 246 -15.85 -28.44 -8.49
CA PRO A 246 -17.18 -28.34 -9.10
C PRO A 246 -18.12 -27.34 -8.41
N ASP A 247 -17.91 -27.02 -7.14
CA ASP A 247 -18.70 -26.05 -6.37
C ASP A 247 -18.20 -24.60 -6.50
N GLY A 248 -17.14 -24.38 -7.28
CA GLY A 248 -16.53 -23.06 -7.51
C GLY A 248 -15.46 -22.68 -6.47
N SER A 249 -15.22 -23.54 -5.46
CA SER A 249 -14.08 -23.40 -4.56
C SER A 249 -12.77 -23.87 -5.23
N LEU A 250 -11.64 -23.65 -4.57
CA LEU A 250 -10.32 -23.96 -5.10
C LEU A 250 -9.53 -24.85 -4.16
N ASP A 251 -8.75 -25.78 -4.70
CA ASP A 251 -7.73 -26.52 -3.96
C ASP A 251 -6.36 -25.88 -4.19
N VAL A 252 -5.63 -25.62 -3.11
CA VAL A 252 -4.24 -25.10 -3.13
C VAL A 252 -3.38 -25.92 -2.18
N THR A 253 -2.23 -26.39 -2.65
CA THR A 253 -1.22 -27.02 -1.78
C THR A 253 -0.19 -25.97 -1.37
N ILE A 254 0.01 -25.80 -0.06
CA ILE A 254 1.10 -25.00 0.49
C ILE A 254 2.20 -25.93 0.95
N SER A 255 3.41 -25.70 0.48
CA SER A 255 4.62 -26.43 0.87
C SER A 255 5.71 -25.48 1.31
N GLY A 256 6.75 -26.02 1.93
CA GLY A 256 7.87 -25.18 2.37
C GLY A 256 8.46 -25.65 3.71
N MET A 257 9.18 -24.76 4.34
CA MET A 257 9.91 -25.05 5.58
C MET A 257 9.93 -23.85 6.52
N ILE A 258 9.74 -24.15 7.82
CA ILE A 258 9.90 -23.18 8.91
C ILE A 258 10.96 -23.75 9.88
N PRO A 259 12.01 -22.98 10.22
CA PRO A 259 13.06 -23.46 11.11
C PRO A 259 12.53 -23.74 12.52
N LEU A 260 13.03 -24.79 13.13
CA LEU A 260 12.75 -25.14 14.53
C LEU A 260 13.10 -23.95 15.45
N GLY A 261 12.14 -23.51 16.27
CA GLY A 261 12.29 -22.33 17.13
C GLY A 261 12.12 -20.98 16.41
N GLY A 262 11.81 -20.96 15.10
CA GLY A 262 11.67 -19.74 14.28
C GLY A 262 10.42 -18.89 14.54
N GLY A 263 9.57 -19.25 15.51
CA GLY A 263 8.33 -18.55 15.80
C GLY A 263 7.26 -18.74 14.72
N THR A 264 6.16 -18.00 14.86
CA THR A 264 5.10 -18.00 13.84
C THR A 264 5.54 -17.15 12.64
N GLN A 265 5.41 -17.71 11.44
CA GLN A 265 5.65 -17.02 10.17
C GLN A 265 4.33 -16.76 9.48
N THR A 266 4.11 -15.56 8.99
CA THR A 266 2.91 -15.20 8.22
C THR A 266 3.28 -15.01 6.75
N VAL A 267 2.42 -15.48 5.86
CA VAL A 267 2.52 -15.27 4.41
C VAL A 267 1.16 -14.80 3.90
N ALA A 268 1.16 -13.71 3.17
CA ALA A 268 0.00 -13.21 2.45
C ALA A 268 -0.24 -14.07 1.20
N PHE A 269 -1.43 -14.63 1.06
CA PHE A 269 -1.85 -15.37 -0.13
C PHE A 269 -2.89 -14.56 -0.90
N PRO A 270 -2.54 -13.98 -2.07
CA PRO A 270 -3.48 -13.22 -2.89
C PRO A 270 -4.63 -14.09 -3.38
N VAL A 271 -5.88 -13.64 -3.16
CA VAL A 271 -7.03 -14.40 -3.65
C VAL A 271 -7.09 -14.37 -5.18
N PRO A 272 -7.36 -15.50 -5.84
CA PRO A 272 -7.38 -15.59 -7.31
C PRO A 272 -8.48 -14.76 -7.97
N SER A 273 -9.64 -14.59 -7.30
CA SER A 273 -10.75 -13.74 -7.73
C SER A 273 -11.40 -13.05 -6.53
N PRO A 274 -11.18 -11.75 -6.35
CA PRO A 274 -11.86 -10.95 -5.32
C PRO A 274 -13.38 -11.07 -5.35
N THR A 275 -13.99 -11.06 -6.54
CA THR A 275 -15.44 -11.20 -6.72
C THR A 275 -15.97 -12.54 -6.20
N GLN A 276 -15.28 -13.66 -6.49
CA GLN A 276 -15.69 -14.98 -6.00
C GLN A 276 -15.42 -15.13 -4.51
N PHE A 277 -14.29 -14.61 -4.03
CA PHE A 277 -13.96 -14.58 -2.61
C PHE A 277 -15.04 -13.82 -1.82
N ALA A 278 -15.33 -12.57 -2.20
CA ALA A 278 -16.35 -11.77 -1.54
C ALA A 278 -17.75 -12.43 -1.59
N THR A 279 -18.12 -13.03 -2.73
CA THR A 279 -19.38 -13.78 -2.86
C THR A 279 -19.44 -14.94 -1.88
N THR A 280 -18.34 -15.69 -1.73
CA THR A 280 -18.27 -16.87 -0.87
C THR A 280 -18.33 -16.47 0.60
N VAL A 281 -17.50 -15.53 1.05
CA VAL A 281 -17.50 -15.08 2.46
C VAL A 281 -18.83 -14.42 2.85
N LEU A 282 -19.50 -13.72 1.93
CA LEU A 282 -20.85 -13.21 2.17
C LEU A 282 -21.87 -14.34 2.35
N ARG A 283 -21.84 -15.36 1.50
CA ARG A 283 -22.70 -16.54 1.64
C ARG A 283 -22.45 -17.27 2.95
N ASP A 284 -21.18 -17.42 3.33
CA ASP A 284 -20.78 -18.09 4.57
C ASP A 284 -21.28 -17.29 5.79
N ALA A 285 -21.11 -15.96 5.80
CA ALA A 285 -21.61 -15.09 6.87
C ALA A 285 -23.14 -15.10 6.99
N LEU A 286 -23.88 -15.13 5.86
CA LEU A 286 -25.33 -15.28 5.86
C LEU A 286 -25.78 -16.60 6.47
N ARG A 287 -25.13 -17.72 6.12
CA ARG A 287 -25.41 -19.04 6.68
C ARG A 287 -25.08 -19.12 8.18
N GLU A 288 -23.92 -18.59 8.57
CA GLU A 288 -23.49 -18.49 9.97
C GLU A 288 -24.52 -17.72 10.81
N ARG A 289 -25.12 -16.66 10.22
CA ARG A 289 -26.18 -15.88 10.86
C ARG A 289 -27.52 -16.58 10.91
N GLY A 290 -27.69 -17.75 10.28
CA GLY A 290 -28.91 -18.52 10.23
C GLY A 290 -29.85 -18.15 9.08
N ILE A 291 -29.34 -17.55 8.01
CA ILE A 291 -30.10 -17.27 6.78
C ILE A 291 -29.91 -18.42 5.81
N GLU A 292 -30.98 -19.14 5.50
CA GLU A 292 -30.98 -20.22 4.52
C GLU A 292 -30.85 -19.66 3.09
N ILE A 293 -29.93 -20.18 2.28
CA ILE A 293 -29.78 -19.81 0.88
C ILE A 293 -30.15 -20.99 -0.01
N ARG A 294 -31.17 -20.84 -0.85
CA ARG A 294 -31.60 -21.81 -1.86
C ARG A 294 -31.37 -21.25 -3.26
N PRO A 295 -30.18 -21.48 -3.83
CA PRO A 295 -29.86 -20.96 -5.16
C PRO A 295 -30.74 -21.61 -6.23
N LYS A 296 -31.04 -20.87 -7.31
CA LYS A 296 -31.67 -21.42 -8.51
C LYS A 296 -30.69 -22.35 -9.22
N LYS A 297 -31.16 -23.54 -9.63
CA LYS A 297 -30.34 -24.60 -10.23
C LYS A 297 -29.55 -24.22 -11.50
N SER A 298 -29.87 -23.11 -12.15
CA SER A 298 -29.27 -22.65 -13.41
C SER A 298 -28.40 -21.38 -13.27
N ALA A 299 -27.96 -21.04 -12.05
CA ALA A 299 -27.18 -19.83 -11.85
C ALA A 299 -25.79 -19.96 -12.48
N GLN A 300 -25.61 -19.36 -13.66
CA GLN A 300 -24.30 -19.09 -14.24
C GLN A 300 -23.69 -17.87 -13.54
N PRO A 301 -22.36 -17.75 -13.49
CA PRO A 301 -21.70 -16.52 -13.09
C PRO A 301 -22.26 -15.37 -13.93
N ILE A 302 -22.70 -14.30 -13.27
CA ILE A 302 -23.21 -13.09 -13.93
C ILE A 302 -22.05 -12.12 -14.03
N THR A 303 -21.83 -11.59 -15.24
CA THR A 303 -20.88 -10.52 -15.52
C THR A 303 -21.56 -9.23 -15.98
N ASP A 304 -22.82 -9.33 -16.44
CA ASP A 304 -23.64 -8.18 -16.82
C ASP A 304 -24.76 -7.95 -15.80
N PHE A 305 -24.63 -6.89 -15.03
CA PHE A 305 -25.59 -6.47 -14.01
C PHE A 305 -26.55 -5.37 -14.49
N THR A 306 -26.53 -4.98 -15.76
CA THR A 306 -27.33 -3.86 -16.29
C THR A 306 -28.81 -3.98 -15.94
N HIS A 307 -29.40 -5.17 -16.05
CA HIS A 307 -30.81 -5.36 -15.73
C HIS A 307 -31.14 -5.35 -14.24
N TYR A 308 -30.12 -5.42 -13.35
CA TYR A 308 -30.26 -5.33 -11.90
C TYR A 308 -30.19 -3.89 -11.37
N GLN A 309 -29.62 -2.94 -12.13
CA GLN A 309 -29.44 -1.54 -11.71
C GLN A 309 -30.74 -0.87 -11.25
N LYS A 310 -31.89 -1.27 -11.78
CA LYS A 310 -33.21 -0.78 -11.34
C LYS A 310 -33.53 -1.08 -9.88
N PHE A 311 -32.84 -2.04 -9.25
CA PHE A 311 -32.99 -2.40 -7.85
C PHE A 311 -31.99 -1.66 -6.93
N TYR A 312 -31.03 -0.90 -7.45
CA TYR A 312 -30.03 -0.19 -6.65
C TYR A 312 -30.61 1.15 -6.14
N THR A 313 -31.69 1.05 -5.40
CA THR A 313 -32.42 2.19 -4.82
C THR A 313 -32.73 1.93 -3.35
N ALA A 314 -33.04 2.99 -2.59
CA ALA A 314 -33.36 2.91 -1.17
C ALA A 314 -34.49 1.91 -0.85
N GLU A 315 -35.46 1.71 -1.78
CA GLU A 315 -36.57 0.77 -1.62
C GLU A 315 -36.10 -0.70 -1.48
N TYR A 316 -35.04 -1.05 -2.20
CA TYR A 316 -34.53 -2.42 -2.24
C TYR A 316 -33.30 -2.63 -1.36
N LEU A 317 -32.78 -1.58 -0.74
CA LEU A 317 -31.61 -1.63 0.16
C LEU A 317 -31.94 -2.41 1.44
N VAL A 318 -31.22 -3.49 1.71
CA VAL A 318 -31.41 -4.35 2.88
C VAL A 318 -30.27 -4.29 3.87
N ALA A 319 -29.07 -3.88 3.42
CA ALA A 319 -27.92 -3.62 4.27
C ALA A 319 -26.99 -2.60 3.61
N GLU A 320 -26.25 -1.84 4.40
CA GLU A 320 -25.27 -0.88 3.91
C GLU A 320 -24.09 -0.79 4.88
N HIS A 321 -22.90 -0.68 4.32
CA HIS A 321 -21.69 -0.25 5.02
C HIS A 321 -21.28 1.12 4.50
N VAL A 322 -20.96 2.04 5.42
CA VAL A 322 -20.39 3.36 5.11
C VAL A 322 -18.97 3.40 5.66
N SER A 323 -18.00 3.58 4.80
CA SER A 323 -16.59 3.58 5.17
C SER A 323 -16.22 4.71 6.14
N PRO A 324 -15.09 4.62 6.85
CA PRO A 324 -14.41 5.80 7.37
C PRO A 324 -14.16 6.84 6.27
N PRO A 325 -13.86 8.11 6.62
CA PRO A 325 -13.56 9.12 5.62
C PRO A 325 -12.25 8.78 4.88
N LEU A 326 -12.18 9.15 3.61
CA LEU A 326 -11.07 8.83 2.70
C LEU A 326 -9.68 9.21 3.24
N ARG A 327 -9.59 10.28 4.06
CA ARG A 327 -8.33 10.64 4.73
C ARG A 327 -7.74 9.52 5.58
N GLU A 328 -8.58 8.64 6.14
CA GLU A 328 -8.11 7.49 6.92
C GLU A 328 -7.46 6.43 6.02
N ASP A 329 -8.03 6.19 4.85
CA ASP A 329 -7.43 5.30 3.86
C ASP A 329 -6.10 5.84 3.34
N VAL A 330 -6.06 7.12 2.98
CA VAL A 330 -4.81 7.81 2.58
C VAL A 330 -3.75 7.70 3.69
N ARG A 331 -4.16 7.87 4.96
CA ARG A 331 -3.26 7.71 6.11
C ARG A 331 -2.67 6.30 6.19
N ILE A 332 -3.49 5.26 6.05
CA ILE A 332 -3.01 3.87 6.05
C ILE A 332 -2.06 3.63 4.87
N THR A 333 -2.48 4.02 3.68
CA THR A 333 -1.70 3.84 2.45
C THR A 333 -0.31 4.45 2.56
N LEU A 334 -0.19 5.63 3.15
CA LEU A 334 1.11 6.27 3.37
C LEU A 334 1.90 5.64 4.51
N LYS A 335 1.27 5.35 5.68
CA LYS A 335 1.94 4.80 6.88
C LYS A 335 2.59 3.45 6.63
N VAL A 336 1.85 2.52 6.04
CA VAL A 336 2.33 1.14 5.84
C VAL A 336 2.70 0.83 4.40
N SER A 337 2.59 1.84 3.53
CA SER A 337 2.92 1.70 2.10
C SER A 337 2.00 0.74 1.34
N GLN A 338 0.70 0.66 1.70
CA GLN A 338 -0.24 -0.30 1.13
C GLN A 338 -0.32 -0.16 -0.41
N ASN A 339 0.08 -1.22 -1.12
CA ASN A 339 0.18 -1.19 -2.58
C ASN A 339 -1.19 -1.27 -3.27
N LEU A 340 -2.05 -2.20 -2.82
CA LEU A 340 -3.38 -2.38 -3.41
C LEU A 340 -4.18 -1.07 -3.36
N HIS A 341 -4.22 -0.41 -2.19
CA HIS A 341 -4.95 0.85 -2.00
C HIS A 341 -4.40 1.96 -2.91
N ALA A 342 -3.07 2.12 -2.95
CA ALA A 342 -2.43 3.10 -3.82
C ALA A 342 -2.68 2.82 -5.31
N SER A 343 -2.62 1.56 -5.74
CA SER A 343 -2.90 1.16 -7.12
C SER A 343 -4.35 1.43 -7.51
N MET A 344 -5.28 1.43 -6.55
CA MET A 344 -6.67 1.84 -6.77
C MET A 344 -6.82 3.36 -6.98
N GLY A 345 -5.89 4.18 -6.47
CA GLY A 345 -5.99 5.65 -6.50
C GLY A 345 -6.30 6.23 -7.88
N PRO A 346 -5.53 5.94 -8.96
CA PRO A 346 -5.82 6.40 -10.30
C PRO A 346 -7.19 5.94 -10.82
N TYR A 347 -7.60 4.70 -10.53
CA TYR A 347 -8.94 4.21 -10.90
C TYR A 347 -10.04 4.98 -10.18
N LEU A 348 -9.91 5.21 -8.88
CA LEU A 348 -10.88 5.98 -8.08
C LEU A 348 -11.00 7.43 -8.59
N LEU A 349 -9.90 8.08 -8.97
CA LEU A 349 -9.92 9.39 -9.60
C LEU A 349 -10.75 9.36 -10.90
N GLY A 350 -10.54 8.36 -11.75
CA GLY A 350 -11.29 8.19 -12.98
C GLY A 350 -12.78 7.93 -12.73
N LEU A 351 -13.11 7.03 -11.81
CA LEU A 351 -14.47 6.60 -11.53
C LEU A 351 -15.31 7.65 -10.79
N LEU A 352 -14.71 8.34 -9.82
CA LEU A 352 -15.43 9.24 -8.92
C LEU A 352 -15.39 10.71 -9.38
N VAL A 353 -14.30 11.13 -10.05
CA VAL A 353 -14.12 12.53 -10.46
C VAL A 353 -14.45 12.72 -11.95
N ALA A 354 -13.86 11.92 -12.87
CA ALA A 354 -14.15 12.03 -14.30
C ALA A 354 -15.55 11.53 -14.63
N LYS A 355 -16.05 10.52 -13.90
CA LYS A 355 -17.33 9.84 -14.19
C LYS A 355 -17.40 9.35 -15.66
N ASP A 356 -18.41 8.70 -16.08
CA ASP A 356 -18.73 8.29 -17.47
C ASP A 356 -17.51 8.01 -18.39
N THR A 357 -16.40 7.48 -17.85
CA THR A 357 -15.21 7.13 -18.61
C THR A 357 -15.18 5.65 -18.94
N LYS A 358 -14.67 5.32 -20.16
CA LYS A 358 -14.44 3.93 -20.57
C LYS A 358 -13.08 3.39 -20.11
N ASP A 359 -12.19 4.29 -19.71
CA ASP A 359 -10.86 3.97 -19.24
C ASP A 359 -10.59 4.78 -17.95
N PRO A 360 -11.00 4.25 -16.80
CA PRO A 360 -10.83 4.94 -15.51
C PRO A 360 -9.37 5.22 -15.17
N LEU A 361 -8.45 4.30 -15.47
CA LEU A 361 -7.03 4.46 -15.19
C LEU A 361 -6.46 5.67 -15.93
N GLN A 362 -6.67 5.75 -17.24
CA GLN A 362 -6.19 6.87 -18.04
C GLN A 362 -6.86 8.20 -17.65
N ALA A 363 -8.15 8.16 -17.30
CA ALA A 363 -8.86 9.34 -16.83
C ALA A 363 -8.29 9.83 -15.49
N GLY A 364 -7.95 8.94 -14.59
CA GLY A 364 -7.29 9.25 -13.31
C GLY A 364 -5.95 9.92 -13.50
N PHE A 365 -5.08 9.37 -14.34
CA PHE A 365 -3.79 10.01 -14.65
C PHE A 365 -3.93 11.37 -15.33
N LYS A 366 -4.97 11.59 -16.13
CA LYS A 366 -5.27 12.94 -16.68
C LYS A 366 -5.63 13.93 -15.58
N ILE A 367 -6.39 13.50 -14.57
CA ILE A 367 -6.74 14.32 -13.40
C ILE A 367 -5.49 14.64 -12.57
N GLU A 368 -4.65 13.63 -12.31
CA GLU A 368 -3.39 13.80 -11.59
C GLU A 368 -2.46 14.75 -12.34
N ARG A 369 -2.26 14.56 -13.64
CA ARG A 369 -1.50 15.47 -14.48
C ARG A 369 -2.02 16.91 -14.42
N ALA A 370 -3.34 17.10 -14.47
CA ALA A 370 -3.94 18.44 -14.36
C ALA A 370 -3.66 19.05 -12.98
N PHE A 371 -3.79 18.28 -11.90
CA PHE A 371 -3.48 18.71 -10.54
C PHE A 371 -2.03 19.17 -10.39
N LEU A 372 -1.08 18.40 -10.91
CA LEU A 372 0.35 18.74 -10.88
C LEU A 372 0.68 19.95 -11.76
N SER A 373 -0.01 20.09 -12.92
CA SER A 373 0.15 21.26 -13.80
C SER A 373 -0.41 22.53 -13.17
N ASP A 374 -1.55 22.46 -12.50
CA ASP A 374 -2.16 23.57 -11.76
C ASP A 374 -1.24 24.06 -10.62
N ALA A 375 -0.49 23.13 -10.01
CA ALA A 375 0.55 23.39 -9.02
C ALA A 375 1.82 24.02 -9.64
N LYS A 376 1.87 24.19 -10.96
CA LYS A 376 3.00 24.75 -11.73
C LYS A 376 4.30 23.97 -11.58
N LEU A 377 4.20 22.65 -11.39
CA LEU A 377 5.35 21.77 -11.31
C LEU A 377 5.93 21.47 -12.71
N ASP A 378 7.23 21.32 -12.81
CA ASP A 378 7.88 20.89 -14.05
C ASP A 378 7.73 19.37 -14.24
N LEU A 379 6.71 18.97 -15.00
CA LEU A 379 6.40 17.57 -15.24
C LEU A 379 7.47 16.79 -16.04
N ARG A 380 8.50 17.48 -16.58
CA ARG A 380 9.66 16.80 -17.19
C ARG A 380 10.50 16.06 -16.14
N GLY A 381 10.39 16.48 -14.87
CA GLY A 381 11.02 15.83 -13.73
C GLY A 381 10.24 14.64 -13.17
N ALA A 382 9.13 14.22 -13.80
CA ALA A 382 8.27 13.15 -13.33
C ALA A 382 7.77 12.27 -14.47
N SER A 383 7.79 10.95 -14.25
CA SER A 383 7.12 9.94 -15.05
C SER A 383 6.44 8.96 -14.10
N GLN A 384 5.23 8.51 -14.43
CA GLN A 384 4.44 7.62 -13.59
C GLN A 384 3.63 6.65 -14.45
N GLY A 385 3.72 5.36 -14.13
CA GLY A 385 3.02 4.28 -14.81
C GLY A 385 1.94 3.62 -13.96
N ASP A 386 2.08 3.64 -12.63
CA ASP A 386 1.09 3.11 -11.69
C ASP A 386 0.86 4.03 -10.48
N GLY A 387 -0.07 3.65 -9.59
CA GLY A 387 -0.35 4.42 -8.37
C GLY A 387 0.57 4.10 -7.19
N ALA A 388 1.30 3.00 -7.23
CA ALA A 388 2.02 2.44 -6.08
C ALA A 388 3.54 2.60 -6.13
N GLY A 389 4.09 2.82 -7.33
CA GLY A 389 5.53 2.93 -7.56
C GLY A 389 6.19 1.59 -7.89
N GLY A 390 5.46 0.69 -8.54
CA GLY A 390 5.93 -0.63 -8.98
C GLY A 390 6.20 -0.72 -10.49
N ASP A 391 5.83 0.29 -11.27
CA ASP A 391 6.07 0.32 -12.70
C ASP A 391 7.49 0.84 -13.02
N TRP A 392 8.09 0.29 -14.08
CA TRP A 392 9.41 0.73 -14.57
C TRP A 392 9.40 2.16 -15.12
N ALA A 393 8.22 2.69 -15.47
CA ALA A 393 8.05 4.07 -15.91
C ALA A 393 8.04 5.08 -14.75
N ASP A 394 8.00 4.61 -13.51
CA ASP A 394 8.00 5.51 -12.34
C ASP A 394 9.40 6.06 -12.12
N LEU A 395 9.56 7.33 -12.42
CA LEU A 395 10.83 8.05 -12.33
C LEU A 395 10.59 9.49 -11.87
N PHE A 396 11.28 9.93 -10.80
CA PHE A 396 11.21 11.31 -10.32
C PHE A 396 12.60 11.91 -10.11
N THR A 397 12.68 13.23 -10.31
CA THR A 397 13.84 13.99 -9.85
C THR A 397 13.64 14.40 -8.39
N PRO A 398 14.71 14.47 -7.56
CA PRO A 398 14.61 15.05 -6.21
C PRO A 398 14.01 16.45 -6.20
N ASP A 399 14.40 17.32 -7.15
CA ASP A 399 13.88 18.68 -7.32
C ASP A 399 12.35 18.70 -7.53
N PHE A 400 11.83 17.87 -8.44
CA PHE A 400 10.38 17.75 -8.64
C PHE A 400 9.66 17.38 -7.34
N MET A 401 10.17 16.40 -6.61
CA MET A 401 9.55 15.93 -5.37
C MET A 401 9.60 17.00 -4.28
N CYS A 402 10.71 17.72 -4.12
CA CYS A 402 10.81 18.82 -3.16
C CYS A 402 9.82 19.96 -3.47
N HIS A 403 9.66 20.31 -4.75
CA HIS A 403 8.67 21.32 -5.17
C HIS A 403 7.23 20.84 -4.99
N TYR A 404 6.95 19.55 -5.23
CA TYR A 404 5.64 18.95 -4.94
C TYR A 404 5.29 19.00 -3.44
N LEU A 405 6.22 18.63 -2.57
CA LEU A 405 6.05 18.71 -1.12
C LEU A 405 5.86 20.15 -0.65
N THR A 406 6.60 21.10 -1.23
CA THR A 406 6.46 22.53 -0.96
C THR A 406 5.08 23.05 -1.36
N TYR A 407 4.55 22.60 -2.52
CA TYR A 407 3.18 22.93 -2.92
C TYR A 407 2.15 22.40 -1.90
N TRP A 408 2.33 21.16 -1.41
CA TRP A 408 1.44 20.62 -0.38
C TRP A 408 1.40 21.47 0.88
N LYS A 409 2.54 22.03 1.32
CA LYS A 409 2.60 22.93 2.47
C LYS A 409 1.70 24.18 2.32
N THR A 410 1.39 24.60 1.11
CA THR A 410 0.50 25.74 0.85
C THR A 410 -1.00 25.39 0.85
N ARG A 411 -1.34 24.12 0.92
CA ARG A 411 -2.73 23.65 0.82
C ARG A 411 -3.44 23.63 2.19
N PRO A 412 -4.76 23.88 2.22
CA PRO A 412 -5.54 23.80 3.46
C PRO A 412 -5.57 22.37 4.04
N ASP A 413 -5.43 21.35 3.21
CA ASP A 413 -5.44 19.93 3.59
C ASP A 413 -4.05 19.40 4.00
N PHE A 414 -3.06 20.27 4.14
CA PHE A 414 -1.67 19.88 4.44
C PHE A 414 -1.56 19.00 5.68
N ASP A 415 -2.23 19.35 6.76
CA ASP A 415 -2.13 18.61 8.02
C ASP A 415 -2.66 17.17 7.89
N LEU A 416 -3.67 16.95 7.05
CA LEU A 416 -4.18 15.60 6.75
C LEU A 416 -3.16 14.78 5.97
N PHE A 417 -2.58 15.35 4.91
CA PHE A 417 -1.51 14.71 4.15
C PHE A 417 -0.28 14.43 5.02
N PHE A 418 0.17 15.42 5.78
CA PHE A 418 1.34 15.33 6.65
C PHE A 418 1.20 14.27 7.73
N SER A 419 0.03 14.17 8.38
CA SER A 419 -0.24 13.17 9.43
C SER A 419 -0.24 11.72 8.91
N GLY A 420 -0.45 11.54 7.61
CA GLY A 420 -0.34 10.24 6.93
C GLY A 420 1.11 9.75 6.75
N LEU A 421 2.11 10.62 6.85
CA LEU A 421 3.50 10.21 6.64
C LEU A 421 4.03 9.36 7.79
N PRO A 422 4.81 8.28 7.51
CA PRO A 422 5.60 7.59 8.51
C PRO A 422 6.55 8.52 9.26
N VAL A 423 6.81 8.21 10.54
CA VAL A 423 7.65 9.03 11.40
C VAL A 423 8.91 8.27 11.80
N LEU A 424 10.07 8.83 11.53
CA LEU A 424 11.38 8.22 11.79
C LEU A 424 11.50 7.74 13.23
N GLY A 425 11.81 6.46 13.40
CA GLY A 425 12.00 5.82 14.71
C GLY A 425 10.74 5.74 15.56
N LYS A 426 9.53 5.90 14.97
CA LYS A 426 8.26 5.95 15.74
C LYS A 426 7.17 5.07 15.16
N ASP A 427 6.82 5.21 13.89
CA ASP A 427 5.69 4.50 13.30
C ASP A 427 5.85 4.19 11.81
N GLY A 428 4.99 3.31 11.33
CA GLY A 428 4.87 2.92 9.95
C GLY A 428 6.17 2.32 9.40
N THR A 429 6.42 2.48 8.12
CA THR A 429 7.63 1.95 7.46
C THR A 429 8.94 2.55 7.96
N LEU A 430 8.90 3.56 8.83
CA LEU A 430 10.06 4.19 9.46
C LEU A 430 10.22 3.81 10.95
N ALA A 431 9.35 2.99 11.53
CA ALA A 431 9.37 2.64 12.96
C ALA A 431 10.74 2.12 13.45
N LYS A 432 11.44 1.34 12.60
CA LYS A 432 12.73 0.69 12.92
C LYS A 432 13.94 1.43 12.31
N ILE A 433 13.78 2.64 11.79
CA ILE A 433 14.84 3.41 11.14
C ILE A 433 15.34 4.51 12.07
N GLN A 434 16.66 4.53 12.32
CA GLN A 434 17.34 5.57 13.13
C GLN A 434 16.69 5.79 14.51
N THR A 435 16.27 4.72 15.18
CA THR A 435 15.53 4.76 16.46
C THR A 435 16.28 5.50 17.57
N ASP A 436 17.61 5.41 17.58
CA ASP A 436 18.48 6.03 18.59
C ASP A 436 18.98 7.43 18.18
N SER A 437 18.56 7.92 16.99
CA SER A 437 18.95 9.25 16.52
C SER A 437 18.19 10.36 17.24
N ALA A 438 18.85 11.49 17.45
CA ALA A 438 18.17 12.71 17.91
C ALA A 438 17.09 13.20 16.94
N ALA A 439 17.14 12.79 15.67
CA ALA A 439 16.13 13.09 14.64
C ALA A 439 14.90 12.18 14.72
N ALA A 440 14.89 11.15 15.59
CA ALA A 440 13.72 10.29 15.77
C ALA A 440 12.52 11.11 16.26
N GLY A 441 11.39 11.01 15.50
CA GLY A 441 10.21 11.84 15.73
C GLY A 441 10.22 13.18 14.99
N HIS A 442 11.28 13.53 14.25
CA HIS A 442 11.42 14.82 13.56
C HIS A 442 11.56 14.69 12.03
N VAL A 443 11.53 13.49 11.49
CA VAL A 443 11.48 13.22 10.05
C VAL A 443 10.17 12.53 9.74
N PHE A 444 9.40 13.10 8.83
CA PHE A 444 8.07 12.67 8.41
C PHE A 444 8.15 12.37 6.92
N ALA A 445 8.27 11.10 6.54
CA ALA A 445 8.59 10.79 5.16
C ALA A 445 8.05 9.44 4.70
N LYS A 446 7.69 9.39 3.42
CA LYS A 446 7.32 8.15 2.74
C LYS A 446 8.59 7.42 2.29
N THR A 447 8.64 6.13 2.55
CA THR A 447 9.68 5.23 2.04
C THR A 447 9.31 4.67 0.67
N GLY A 448 10.31 4.29 -0.11
CA GLY A 448 10.16 3.50 -1.32
C GLY A 448 11.17 2.36 -1.37
N THR A 449 10.79 1.21 -1.93
CA THR A 449 11.67 0.05 -2.17
C THR A 449 11.23 -0.65 -3.45
N PHE A 450 12.13 -0.77 -4.41
CA PHE A 450 11.91 -1.54 -5.64
C PHE A 450 13.17 -2.34 -5.95
N GLY A 451 13.03 -3.66 -6.02
CA GLY A 451 14.15 -4.57 -6.22
C GLY A 451 13.81 -5.73 -7.13
N SER A 452 14.85 -6.38 -7.62
CA SER A 452 14.75 -7.58 -8.45
C SER A 452 15.84 -8.57 -8.07
N GLU A 453 15.65 -9.84 -8.42
CA GLU A 453 16.66 -10.86 -8.24
C GLU A 453 17.82 -10.65 -9.25
N ASP A 454 19.03 -10.55 -8.76
CA ASP A 454 20.25 -10.67 -9.54
C ASP A 454 20.62 -12.15 -9.66
N LYS A 455 20.13 -12.79 -10.72
CA LYS A 455 20.36 -14.23 -10.98
C LYS A 455 21.82 -14.56 -11.26
N LEU A 456 22.61 -13.60 -11.74
CA LEU A 456 24.04 -13.81 -12.02
C LEU A 456 24.84 -14.08 -10.73
N ASN A 457 24.53 -13.31 -9.67
CA ASN A 457 25.31 -13.34 -8.44
C ASN A 457 24.52 -13.93 -7.26
N GLY A 458 23.27 -14.32 -7.43
CA GLY A 458 22.39 -14.78 -6.36
C GLY A 458 22.12 -13.69 -5.29
N ARG A 459 22.04 -12.43 -5.73
CA ARG A 459 21.92 -11.25 -4.87
C ARG A 459 20.57 -10.54 -5.10
N LEU A 460 20.24 -9.62 -4.21
CA LEU A 460 19.17 -8.64 -4.43
C LEU A 460 19.77 -7.43 -5.16
N MET A 461 19.26 -7.12 -6.35
CA MET A 461 19.49 -5.84 -7.00
C MET A 461 18.40 -4.87 -6.55
N LEU A 462 18.76 -3.92 -5.70
CA LEU A 462 17.89 -2.82 -5.29
C LEU A 462 17.90 -1.77 -6.40
N ASN A 463 16.87 -1.81 -7.25
CA ASN A 463 16.74 -0.90 -8.39
C ASN A 463 16.46 0.54 -7.91
N GLY A 464 15.69 0.68 -6.81
CA GLY A 464 15.43 1.95 -6.19
C GLY A 464 15.10 1.84 -4.70
N LYS A 465 15.69 2.72 -3.90
CA LYS A 465 15.29 3.00 -2.53
C LYS A 465 15.07 4.51 -2.41
N GLY A 466 13.89 4.91 -1.92
CA GLY A 466 13.51 6.32 -1.79
C GLY A 466 13.10 6.67 -0.37
N LEU A 467 13.31 7.93 -0.02
CA LEU A 467 12.80 8.57 1.19
C LEU A 467 12.49 10.03 0.85
N ALA A 468 11.21 10.44 0.93
CA ALA A 468 10.80 11.79 0.59
C ALA A 468 9.72 12.30 1.55
N GLY A 469 9.82 13.55 1.95
CA GLY A 469 8.92 14.16 2.93
C GLY A 469 9.50 15.42 3.57
N PHE A 470 9.39 15.51 4.89
CA PHE A 470 9.76 16.71 5.64
C PHE A 470 10.70 16.37 6.80
N VAL A 471 11.65 17.26 7.06
CA VAL A 471 12.52 17.25 8.25
C VAL A 471 12.24 18.51 9.06
N GLN A 472 11.84 18.35 10.32
CA GLN A 472 11.84 19.44 11.29
C GLN A 472 13.23 19.51 11.92
N THR A 473 13.96 20.57 11.62
CA THR A 473 15.32 20.75 12.15
C THR A 473 15.32 21.08 13.64
N LYS A 474 16.45 20.93 14.30
CA LYS A 474 16.64 21.26 15.72
C LYS A 474 16.33 22.73 16.03
N SER A 475 16.50 23.62 15.06
CA SER A 475 16.12 25.06 15.17
C SER A 475 14.62 25.32 15.03
N GLY A 476 13.82 24.28 14.70
CA GLY A 476 12.37 24.38 14.48
C GLY A 476 11.97 24.68 13.05
N ARG A 477 12.91 24.93 12.13
CA ARG A 477 12.61 25.12 10.69
C ARG A 477 12.25 23.77 10.07
N MET A 478 11.37 23.79 9.09
CA MET A 478 10.96 22.60 8.35
C MET A 478 11.52 22.65 6.93
N LEU A 479 12.15 21.56 6.49
CA LEU A 479 12.63 21.38 5.13
C LEU A 479 11.80 20.35 4.40
N ALA A 480 11.53 20.56 3.11
CA ALA A 480 11.14 19.46 2.21
C ALA A 480 12.41 18.75 1.75
N PHE A 481 12.33 17.42 1.56
CA PHE A 481 13.47 16.67 1.03
C PHE A 481 13.04 15.47 0.21
N ALA A 482 13.91 15.07 -0.72
CA ALA A 482 13.87 13.79 -1.39
C ALA A 482 15.28 13.19 -1.47
N ALA A 483 15.42 11.93 -1.11
CA ALA A 483 16.67 11.20 -1.17
C ALA A 483 16.42 9.83 -1.80
N TYR A 484 17.12 9.55 -2.89
CA TYR A 484 17.04 8.31 -3.66
C TYR A 484 18.41 7.67 -3.75
N VAL A 485 18.46 6.35 -3.68
CA VAL A 485 19.63 5.55 -4.04
C VAL A 485 19.18 4.42 -4.97
N ASN A 486 19.79 4.36 -6.15
CA ASN A 486 19.49 3.36 -7.17
C ASN A 486 20.70 2.45 -7.44
N HIS A 487 20.41 1.23 -7.90
CA HIS A 487 21.37 0.23 -8.34
C HIS A 487 22.34 -0.22 -7.24
N THR A 488 21.80 -0.62 -6.09
CA THR A 488 22.59 -1.17 -4.98
C THR A 488 22.48 -2.68 -4.96
N SER A 489 23.63 -3.38 -5.07
CA SER A 489 23.69 -4.84 -4.98
C SER A 489 23.85 -5.28 -3.53
N LEU A 490 22.86 -5.99 -2.99
CA LEU A 490 22.80 -6.44 -1.59
C LEU A 490 22.80 -7.96 -1.49
N LEU A 491 23.08 -8.49 -0.30
CA LEU A 491 22.85 -9.92 -0.02
C LEU A 491 21.35 -10.21 -0.17
N ASN A 492 21.03 -11.38 -0.72
CA ASN A 492 19.64 -11.84 -0.83
C ASN A 492 19.20 -12.50 0.49
N GLU A 493 19.05 -11.66 1.50
CA GLU A 493 18.62 -12.02 2.85
C GLU A 493 17.46 -11.11 3.29
N PRO A 494 16.64 -11.54 4.24
CA PRO A 494 15.52 -10.73 4.74
C PRO A 494 15.94 -9.34 5.22
N ASP A 495 15.16 -8.33 4.87
CA ASP A 495 15.27 -6.93 5.29
C ASP A 495 16.55 -6.20 4.86
N MET A 496 17.39 -6.77 3.99
CA MET A 496 18.65 -6.13 3.59
C MET A 496 18.44 -4.75 2.95
N ALA A 497 17.39 -4.58 2.14
CA ALA A 497 17.04 -3.27 1.60
C ALA A 497 16.79 -2.23 2.70
N GLN A 498 16.15 -2.65 3.81
CA GLN A 498 15.85 -1.78 4.95
C GLN A 498 17.08 -1.57 5.83
N LYS A 499 17.80 -2.66 6.18
CA LYS A 499 18.97 -2.64 7.05
C LYS A 499 20.15 -1.84 6.48
N VAL A 500 20.31 -1.82 5.15
CA VAL A 500 21.41 -1.12 4.47
C VAL A 500 20.92 0.21 3.90
N ALA A 501 20.16 0.18 2.82
CA ALA A 501 19.78 1.41 2.11
C ALA A 501 18.73 2.22 2.88
N GLY A 502 17.77 1.58 3.56
CA GLY A 502 16.79 2.27 4.42
C GLY A 502 17.45 3.03 5.56
N GLN A 503 18.38 2.37 6.30
CA GLN A 503 19.13 3.03 7.36
C GLN A 503 20.01 4.17 6.81
N ALA A 504 20.63 4.00 5.65
CA ALA A 504 21.46 5.03 5.02
C ALA A 504 20.65 6.27 4.65
N LEU A 505 19.49 6.12 3.99
CA LEU A 505 18.63 7.26 3.67
C LEU A 505 18.04 7.91 4.94
N GLY A 506 17.72 7.13 5.95
CA GLY A 506 17.31 7.65 7.26
C GLY A 506 18.43 8.47 7.94
N GLU A 507 19.70 8.03 7.85
CA GLU A 507 20.85 8.77 8.37
C GLU A 507 21.10 10.09 7.58
N ILE A 508 20.91 10.06 6.26
CA ILE A 508 20.98 11.26 5.41
C ILE A 508 19.90 12.27 5.85
N ALA A 509 18.65 11.83 6.03
CA ALA A 509 17.58 12.69 6.52
C ALA A 509 17.87 13.23 7.95
N ALA A 510 18.37 12.35 8.84
CA ALA A 510 18.77 12.73 10.20
C ALA A 510 19.93 13.74 10.24
N ALA A 511 20.81 13.76 9.22
CA ALA A 511 21.87 14.74 9.12
C ALA A 511 21.33 16.17 8.98
N ALA A 512 20.19 16.33 8.29
CA ALA A 512 19.55 17.64 8.12
C ALA A 512 18.88 18.15 9.41
N TYR A 513 18.53 17.26 10.36
CA TYR A 513 18.00 17.66 11.66
C TYR A 513 18.98 18.58 12.43
N ASP A 514 20.28 18.24 12.43
CA ASP A 514 21.32 19.00 13.12
C ASP A 514 21.92 20.13 12.27
N ALA A 515 21.50 20.29 11.01
CA ALA A 515 22.09 21.26 10.11
C ALA A 515 21.90 22.69 10.62
N SER A 516 22.99 23.45 10.63
CA SER A 516 22.97 24.89 10.86
C SER A 516 22.52 25.55 9.56
N LEU A 517 21.24 25.91 9.49
CA LEU A 517 20.69 26.60 8.32
C LEU A 517 21.05 28.08 8.36
N PRO A 518 21.46 28.69 7.23
CA PRO A 518 21.81 30.10 7.15
C PRO A 518 20.63 31.06 7.39
#